data_691b7fe46d39b20ac8b11499600a3680
#
_entry.id   691b7fe46d39b20ac8b11499600a3680
#
_cell.length_a   1.000
_cell.length_b   1.000
_cell.length_c   1.000
_cell.angle_alpha   90.00
_cell.angle_beta   90.00
_cell.angle_gamma   90.00
#
_symmetry.space_group_name_H-M   'P 1'
#
loop_
_entity.id
_entity.type
_entity.pdbx_description
1 polymer ?
#
loop_
_entity_poly.entity_id
_entity_poly.type
_entity_poly.pdbx_seq_one_letter_code
_entity_poly.pdbx_strand_id
1 'polypeptide(L)'
;MLILFTFLLIFLSLLYVYFQRKFTFWTRKGVVQIPPSFPFGNFGYFILRTKTINEVMTEQDNLTKGLPYYGQYFLCFPNFVVKDVELVRQILVKDFYHFFQDRDPTLAIHLGKSEHQADIINRKRLTNARGSEWKNLRTTLSPLFTAGKMKAMIPFMQETCQRLIEVTEIRILSILIIKKFETFQTMSASEG
;
A
#
# COMPACT_ATOMS: atom_id res chain seq x y z
N MET A 1 -41.39 -12.48 4.40
CA MET A 1 -40.79 -11.11 4.37
C MET A 1 -40.35 -10.64 5.76
N LEU A 2 -41.25 -10.59 6.75
CA LEU A 2 -40.93 -10.09 8.11
C LEU A 2 -39.80 -10.89 8.79
N ILE A 3 -39.84 -12.22 8.72
CA ILE A 3 -38.83 -13.10 9.31
C ILE A 3 -37.44 -12.87 8.71
N LEU A 4 -37.33 -12.71 7.39
CA LEU A 4 -36.07 -12.43 6.72
C LEU A 4 -35.50 -11.05 7.15
N PHE A 5 -36.39 -10.07 7.32
CA PHE A 5 -36.01 -8.74 7.78
C PHE A 5 -35.50 -8.78 9.23
N THR A 6 -36.13 -9.53 10.12
CA THR A 6 -35.68 -9.69 11.51
C THR A 6 -34.33 -10.41 11.58
N PHE A 7 -34.09 -11.44 10.79
CA PHE A 7 -32.79 -12.10 10.71
C PHE A 7 -31.69 -11.15 10.21
N LEU A 8 -31.99 -10.32 9.20
CA LEU A 8 -31.05 -9.31 8.71
C LEU A 8 -30.68 -8.30 9.80
N LEU A 9 -31.66 -7.80 10.55
CA LEU A 9 -31.41 -6.85 11.65
C LEU A 9 -30.56 -7.47 12.76
N ILE A 10 -30.82 -8.70 13.14
CA ILE A 10 -30.02 -9.45 14.13
C ILE A 10 -28.60 -9.60 13.61
N PHE A 11 -28.42 -10.02 12.36
CA PHE A 11 -27.10 -10.17 11.76
C PHE A 11 -26.32 -8.87 11.75
N LEU A 12 -26.91 -7.75 11.32
CA LEU A 12 -26.28 -6.43 11.31
C LEU A 12 -25.93 -5.96 12.72
N SER A 13 -26.79 -6.22 13.71
CA SER A 13 -26.53 -5.91 15.12
C SER A 13 -25.34 -6.70 15.66
N LEU A 14 -25.27 -7.99 15.40
CA LEU A 14 -24.14 -8.85 15.79
C LEU A 14 -22.84 -8.42 15.11
N LEU A 15 -22.90 -8.06 13.83
CA LEU A 15 -21.76 -7.54 13.08
C LEU A 15 -21.25 -6.24 13.69
N TYR A 16 -22.15 -5.30 14.01
CA TYR A 16 -21.80 -4.05 14.66
C TYR A 16 -21.13 -4.26 16.02
N VAL A 17 -21.70 -5.12 16.87
CA VAL A 17 -21.13 -5.46 18.19
C VAL A 17 -19.74 -6.10 18.02
N TYR A 18 -19.57 -6.98 17.03
CA TYR A 18 -18.28 -7.59 16.72
C TYR A 18 -17.20 -6.53 16.40
N PHE A 19 -17.52 -5.59 15.51
CA PHE A 19 -16.58 -4.52 15.15
C PHE A 19 -16.29 -3.59 16.35
N GLN A 20 -17.28 -3.23 17.13
CA GLN A 20 -17.11 -2.41 18.33
C GLN A 20 -16.14 -3.07 19.32
N ARG A 21 -16.26 -4.38 19.52
CA ARG A 21 -15.32 -5.14 20.38
C ARG A 21 -13.90 -5.15 19.80
N LYS A 22 -13.74 -5.23 18.49
CA LYS A 22 -12.43 -5.15 17.83
C LYS A 22 -11.80 -3.77 17.98
N PHE A 23 -12.58 -2.71 17.80
CA PHE A 23 -12.12 -1.32 17.89
C PHE A 23 -11.77 -0.84 19.31
N THR A 24 -12.02 -1.63 20.35
CA THR A 24 -11.57 -1.37 21.71
C THR A 24 -10.22 -2.00 22.05
N PHE A 25 -9.54 -2.64 21.11
CA PHE A 25 -8.28 -3.35 21.38
C PHE A 25 -7.19 -2.43 21.97
N TRP A 26 -6.94 -1.28 21.35
CA TRP A 26 -5.93 -0.34 21.83
C TRP A 26 -6.32 0.34 23.14
N THR A 27 -7.58 0.70 23.31
CA THR A 27 -8.11 1.29 24.55
C THR A 27 -7.91 0.32 25.73
N ARG A 28 -8.15 -0.98 25.53
CA ARG A 28 -7.91 -2.00 26.57
C ARG A 28 -6.43 -2.15 26.95
N LYS A 29 -5.53 -1.81 26.02
CA LYS A 29 -4.07 -1.84 26.24
C LYS A 29 -3.52 -0.50 26.74
N GLY A 30 -4.36 0.49 27.01
CA GLY A 30 -3.94 1.81 27.45
C GLY A 30 -3.22 2.64 26.39
N VAL A 31 -3.34 2.27 25.11
CA VAL A 31 -2.72 2.98 23.99
C VAL A 31 -3.69 3.99 23.43
N VAL A 32 -3.24 5.23 23.25
CA VAL A 32 -4.02 6.27 22.56
C VAL A 32 -4.27 5.82 21.13
N GLN A 33 -5.53 5.88 20.70
CA GLN A 33 -5.91 5.48 19.34
C GLN A 33 -6.65 6.59 18.62
N ILE A 34 -6.52 6.60 17.30
CA ILE A 34 -7.41 7.40 16.43
C ILE A 34 -8.77 6.71 16.40
N PRO A 35 -9.90 7.44 16.65
CA PRO A 35 -11.22 6.85 16.61
C PRO A 35 -11.48 6.17 15.27
N PRO A 36 -11.76 4.85 15.24
CA PRO A 36 -12.02 4.14 13.99
C PRO A 36 -13.46 4.38 13.51
N SER A 37 -13.63 4.43 12.18
CA SER A 37 -14.94 4.54 11.53
C SER A 37 -15.43 3.15 11.09
N PHE A 38 -16.66 2.79 11.43
CA PHE A 38 -17.28 1.54 11.00
C PHE A 38 -17.59 1.58 9.49
N PRO A 39 -17.37 0.50 8.73
CA PRO A 39 -16.66 -0.74 9.07
C PRO A 39 -15.14 -0.69 8.74
N PHE A 40 -14.64 0.41 8.21
CA PHE A 40 -13.33 0.52 7.52
C PHE A 40 -12.14 0.88 8.44
N GLY A 41 -12.38 1.10 9.73
CA GLY A 41 -11.35 1.58 10.65
C GLY A 41 -10.92 3.01 10.31
N ASN A 42 -9.61 3.27 10.27
CA ASN A 42 -9.06 4.61 10.02
C ASN A 42 -8.72 4.87 8.53
N PHE A 43 -8.99 3.90 7.66
CA PHE A 43 -8.65 3.97 6.23
C PHE A 43 -9.88 4.03 5.30
N GLY A 44 -11.05 4.43 5.83
CA GLY A 44 -12.29 4.48 5.07
C GLY A 44 -12.18 5.31 3.80
N TYR A 45 -11.60 6.49 3.88
CA TYR A 45 -11.42 7.38 2.72
C TYR A 45 -10.51 6.78 1.64
N PHE A 46 -9.47 6.05 2.04
CA PHE A 46 -8.59 5.33 1.11
C PHE A 46 -9.32 4.15 0.45
N ILE A 47 -10.06 3.35 1.23
CA ILE A 47 -10.80 2.20 0.73
C ILE A 47 -11.90 2.64 -0.25
N LEU A 48 -12.57 3.75 0.04
CA LEU A 48 -13.59 4.35 -0.83
C LEU A 48 -13.00 5.18 -1.97
N ARG A 49 -11.67 5.23 -2.11
CA ARG A 49 -10.93 5.95 -3.15
C ARG A 49 -11.21 7.46 -3.21
N THR A 50 -11.60 8.06 -2.11
CA THR A 50 -11.86 9.52 -2.00
C THR A 50 -10.60 10.29 -1.62
N LYS A 51 -9.63 9.64 -0.98
CA LYS A 51 -8.31 10.18 -0.65
C LYS A 51 -7.21 9.16 -0.97
N THR A 52 -6.03 9.68 -1.26
CA THR A 52 -4.82 8.85 -1.38
C THR A 52 -4.35 8.36 -0.02
N ILE A 53 -3.54 7.30 0.00
CA ILE A 53 -2.96 6.79 1.25
C ILE A 53 -2.10 7.84 1.96
N ASN A 54 -1.38 8.67 1.19
CA ASN A 54 -0.53 9.72 1.74
C ASN A 54 -1.34 10.83 2.43
N GLU A 55 -2.47 11.24 1.86
CA GLU A 55 -3.37 12.22 2.49
C GLU A 55 -3.93 11.68 3.80
N VAL A 56 -4.41 10.43 3.81
CA VAL A 56 -4.93 9.79 5.03
C VAL A 56 -3.84 9.69 6.10
N MET A 57 -2.63 9.28 5.74
CA MET A 57 -1.51 9.20 6.68
C MET A 57 -1.09 10.57 7.22
N THR A 58 -1.08 11.61 6.38
CA THR A 58 -0.77 12.97 6.80
C THR A 58 -1.81 13.52 7.79
N GLU A 59 -3.08 13.25 7.54
CA GLU A 59 -4.16 13.63 8.48
C GLU A 59 -4.00 12.92 9.83
N GLN A 60 -3.72 11.63 9.82
CA GLN A 60 -3.49 10.83 11.03
C GLN A 60 -2.26 11.34 11.80
N ASP A 61 -1.18 11.70 11.10
CA ASP A 61 0.01 12.28 11.70
C ASP A 61 -0.29 13.63 12.37
N ASN A 62 -1.09 14.47 11.73
CA ASN A 62 -1.55 15.75 12.28
C ASN A 62 -2.42 15.56 13.53
N LEU A 63 -3.34 14.59 13.54
CA LEU A 63 -4.20 14.28 14.69
C LEU A 63 -3.41 13.74 15.89
N THR A 64 -2.24 13.14 15.64
CA THR A 64 -1.41 12.49 16.66
C THR A 64 -0.11 13.25 16.93
N LYS A 65 -0.08 14.57 16.65
CA LYS A 65 1.08 15.41 16.94
C LYS A 65 1.48 15.33 18.42
N GLY A 66 2.78 15.17 18.67
CA GLY A 66 3.34 15.09 20.03
C GLY A 66 3.21 13.71 20.69
N LEU A 67 2.54 12.73 20.10
CA LEU A 67 2.51 11.38 20.60
C LEU A 67 3.72 10.58 20.10
N PRO A 68 4.41 9.81 20.95
CA PRO A 68 5.52 8.95 20.54
C PRO A 68 5.05 7.72 19.76
N TYR A 69 3.81 7.31 19.96
CA TYR A 69 3.15 6.20 19.27
C TYR A 69 1.63 6.33 19.40
N TYR A 70 0.90 5.62 18.53
CA TYR A 70 -0.56 5.53 18.62
C TYR A 70 -1.08 4.24 17.97
N GLY A 71 -2.32 3.90 18.29
CA GLY A 71 -3.05 2.79 17.71
C GLY A 71 -3.97 3.26 16.58
N GLN A 72 -4.08 2.48 15.53
CA GLN A 72 -5.03 2.67 14.43
C GLN A 72 -5.56 1.32 13.95
N TYR A 73 -6.52 1.35 13.03
CA TYR A 73 -7.11 0.14 12.45
C TYR A 73 -7.18 0.24 10.95
N PHE A 74 -6.72 -0.82 10.29
CA PHE A 74 -7.03 -1.06 8.88
C PHE A 74 -8.15 -2.10 8.81
N LEU A 75 -9.35 -1.70 8.40
CA LEU A 75 -10.57 -2.46 8.66
C LEU A 75 -10.70 -2.77 10.17
N CYS A 76 -10.74 -4.03 10.56
CA CYS A 76 -10.78 -4.47 11.96
C CYS A 76 -9.41 -4.91 12.53
N PHE A 77 -8.33 -4.79 11.74
CA PHE A 77 -6.99 -5.18 12.14
C PHE A 77 -6.29 -4.04 12.87
N PRO A 78 -5.85 -4.27 14.13
CA PRO A 78 -5.15 -3.24 14.89
C PRO A 78 -3.72 -3.08 14.38
N ASN A 79 -3.33 -1.84 14.11
CA ASN A 79 -1.97 -1.45 13.72
C ASN A 79 -1.40 -0.51 14.79
N PHE A 80 -0.13 -0.72 15.13
CA PHE A 80 0.62 0.13 16.04
C PHE A 80 1.56 1.00 15.25
N VAL A 81 1.43 2.32 15.38
CA VAL A 81 2.27 3.30 14.69
C VAL A 81 3.23 3.91 15.69
N VAL A 82 4.51 3.83 15.39
CA VAL A 82 5.59 4.39 16.19
C VAL A 82 6.14 5.62 15.50
N LYS A 83 6.23 6.74 16.22
CA LYS A 83 6.72 8.04 15.75
C LYS A 83 8.06 8.41 16.39
N ASP A 84 8.29 7.96 17.62
CA ASP A 84 9.53 8.22 18.34
C ASP A 84 10.71 7.48 17.72
N VAL A 85 11.77 8.23 17.39
CA VAL A 85 12.93 7.71 16.66
C VAL A 85 13.73 6.70 17.49
N GLU A 86 13.84 6.89 18.81
CA GLU A 86 14.59 5.96 19.65
C GLU A 86 13.81 4.63 19.80
N LEU A 87 12.48 4.70 19.90
CA LEU A 87 11.63 3.52 19.92
C LEU A 87 11.69 2.77 18.58
N VAL A 88 11.68 3.48 17.45
CA VAL A 88 11.89 2.89 16.11
C VAL A 88 13.25 2.18 16.05
N ARG A 89 14.31 2.83 16.54
CA ARG A 89 15.65 2.24 16.59
C ARG A 89 15.70 0.99 17.47
N GLN A 90 15.03 1.03 18.61
CA GLN A 90 14.95 -0.14 19.49
C GLN A 90 14.29 -1.30 18.75
N ILE A 91 13.12 -1.12 18.16
CA ILE A 91 12.35 -2.17 17.46
C ILE A 91 13.10 -2.70 16.23
N LEU A 92 13.64 -1.79 15.40
CA LEU A 92 14.21 -2.17 14.10
C LEU A 92 15.68 -2.57 14.14
N VAL A 93 16.41 -2.24 15.22
CA VAL A 93 17.85 -2.54 15.33
C VAL A 93 18.16 -3.37 16.54
N LYS A 94 17.86 -2.90 17.76
CA LYS A 94 18.24 -3.59 19.01
C LYS A 94 17.47 -4.88 19.21
N ASP A 95 16.16 -4.81 19.10
CA ASP A 95 15.22 -5.93 19.33
C ASP A 95 14.73 -6.58 18.02
N PHE A 96 15.46 -6.35 16.93
CA PHE A 96 15.09 -6.81 15.59
C PHE A 96 14.70 -8.29 15.53
N TYR A 97 15.39 -9.16 16.28
CA TYR A 97 15.11 -10.59 16.30
C TYR A 97 13.73 -10.96 16.85
N HIS A 98 13.16 -10.12 17.71
CA HIS A 98 11.82 -10.33 18.26
C HIS A 98 10.70 -9.95 17.29
N PHE A 99 10.98 -9.04 16.35
CA PHE A 99 9.97 -8.46 15.46
C PHE A 99 10.04 -8.96 14.01
N PHE A 100 11.18 -9.48 13.56
CA PHE A 100 11.34 -9.81 12.15
C PHE A 100 10.61 -11.08 11.71
N GLN A 101 10.34 -12.02 12.65
CA GLN A 101 9.68 -13.28 12.31
C GLN A 101 8.19 -13.10 12.01
N ASP A 102 7.55 -12.21 12.76
CA ASP A 102 6.11 -11.94 12.66
C ASP A 102 5.78 -10.73 11.78
N ARG A 103 6.72 -10.33 10.94
CA ARG A 103 6.50 -9.27 9.97
C ARG A 103 5.36 -9.67 9.05
N ASP A 104 4.17 -9.12 9.29
CA ASP A 104 3.01 -9.33 8.44
C ASP A 104 2.99 -8.26 7.34
N PRO A 105 3.32 -8.61 6.09
CA PRO A 105 3.24 -7.65 5.02
C PRO A 105 1.80 -7.51 4.59
N THR A 106 1.07 -6.66 5.29
CA THR A 106 -0.23 -6.12 4.86
C THR A 106 -1.35 -7.10 4.44
N LEU A 107 -2.55 -6.59 4.58
CA LEU A 107 -3.85 -7.08 4.14
C LEU A 107 -3.89 -7.90 2.82
N ALA A 108 -2.99 -7.64 1.89
CA ALA A 108 -2.89 -8.39 0.63
C ALA A 108 -2.70 -9.90 0.82
N ILE A 109 -2.07 -10.32 1.92
CA ILE A 109 -1.85 -11.74 2.22
C ILE A 109 -3.06 -12.37 2.91
N HIS A 110 -3.85 -11.56 3.65
CA HIS A 110 -5.06 -12.05 4.30
C HIS A 110 -6.25 -12.16 3.34
N LEU A 111 -6.26 -11.37 2.27
CA LEU A 111 -7.33 -11.39 1.25
C LEU A 111 -7.10 -12.39 0.12
N GLY A 112 -5.92 -12.98 0.00
CA GLY A 112 -5.63 -13.85 -1.12
C GLY A 112 -4.60 -14.94 -0.82
N LYS A 113 -5.04 -16.06 -0.28
CA LYS A 113 -4.38 -17.36 -0.55
C LYS A 113 -4.79 -17.80 -1.95
N SER A 114 -4.47 -17.00 -2.96
CA SER A 114 -4.62 -17.41 -4.35
C SER A 114 -3.44 -18.29 -4.74
N GLU A 115 -3.70 -19.39 -5.40
CA GLU A 115 -2.67 -20.27 -5.99
C GLU A 115 -2.15 -19.76 -7.34
N HIS A 116 -2.56 -18.56 -7.74
CA HIS A 116 -2.09 -17.94 -8.97
C HIS A 116 -0.59 -17.68 -8.94
N GLN A 117 0.08 -17.96 -10.06
CA GLN A 117 1.52 -17.78 -10.25
C GLN A 117 2.01 -16.36 -9.87
N ALA A 118 1.20 -15.34 -10.15
CA ALA A 118 1.48 -13.95 -9.76
C ALA A 118 1.55 -13.75 -8.24
N ASP A 119 0.71 -14.46 -7.48
CA ASP A 119 0.70 -14.38 -6.01
C ASP A 119 1.87 -15.13 -5.37
N ILE A 120 2.33 -16.20 -6.02
CA ILE A 120 3.52 -16.93 -5.61
C ILE A 120 4.76 -16.04 -5.79
N ILE A 121 4.86 -15.33 -6.92
CA ILE A 121 5.94 -14.38 -7.19
C ILE A 121 5.90 -13.22 -6.19
N ASN A 122 4.71 -12.69 -5.90
CA ASN A 122 4.54 -11.61 -4.92
C ASN A 122 4.96 -12.02 -3.51
N ARG A 123 4.66 -13.23 -3.07
CA ARG A 123 5.07 -13.76 -1.75
C ARG A 123 6.57 -13.92 -1.62
N LYS A 124 7.26 -14.27 -2.71
CA LYS A 124 8.72 -14.46 -2.74
C LYS A 124 9.53 -13.16 -2.88
N ARG A 125 8.88 -12.00 -2.97
CA ARG A 125 9.59 -10.72 -2.97
C ARG A 125 10.25 -10.45 -1.62
N LEU A 126 11.40 -9.78 -1.63
CA LEU A 126 12.11 -9.37 -0.41
C LEU A 126 11.22 -8.62 0.59
N THR A 127 10.28 -7.82 0.11
CA THR A 127 9.33 -7.07 0.94
C THR A 127 8.29 -7.94 1.63
N ASN A 128 8.00 -9.13 1.09
CA ASN A 128 6.93 -10.01 1.54
C ASN A 128 7.47 -11.31 2.17
N ALA A 129 8.74 -11.62 1.95
CA ALA A 129 9.41 -12.76 2.56
C ALA A 129 9.50 -12.59 4.08
N ARG A 130 9.48 -13.69 4.82
CA ARG A 130 9.46 -13.72 6.30
C ARG A 130 10.60 -14.55 6.87
N GLY A 131 10.93 -14.27 8.10
CA GLY A 131 11.86 -15.07 8.90
C GLY A 131 13.17 -15.36 8.19
N SER A 132 13.57 -16.62 8.17
CA SER A 132 14.81 -17.09 7.54
C SER A 132 14.86 -16.88 6.04
N GLU A 133 13.72 -16.99 5.34
CA GLU A 133 13.64 -16.74 3.89
C GLU A 133 14.00 -15.28 3.58
N TRP A 134 13.41 -14.32 4.31
CA TRP A 134 13.76 -12.91 4.18
C TRP A 134 15.25 -12.65 4.45
N LYS A 135 15.79 -13.26 5.52
CA LYS A 135 17.20 -13.09 5.89
C LYS A 135 18.12 -13.58 4.78
N ASN A 136 17.84 -14.75 4.22
CA ASN A 136 18.62 -15.32 3.11
C ASN A 136 18.55 -14.44 1.88
N LEU A 137 17.35 -14.02 1.45
CA LEU A 137 17.18 -13.11 0.32
C LEU A 137 17.90 -11.77 0.55
N ARG A 138 17.77 -11.17 1.73
CA ARG A 138 18.43 -9.91 2.08
C ARG A 138 19.96 -10.04 2.02
N THR A 139 20.51 -11.13 2.57
CA THR A 139 21.96 -11.38 2.56
C THR A 139 22.47 -11.58 1.15
N THR A 140 21.74 -12.32 0.30
CA THR A 140 22.12 -12.57 -1.09
C THR A 140 22.02 -11.31 -1.96
N LEU A 141 21.00 -10.49 -1.76
CA LEU A 141 20.74 -9.30 -2.59
C LEU A 141 21.59 -8.08 -2.18
N SER A 142 21.90 -7.92 -0.89
CA SER A 142 22.59 -6.71 -0.40
C SER A 142 23.94 -6.43 -1.13
N PRO A 143 24.79 -7.42 -1.46
CA PRO A 143 26.03 -7.17 -2.18
C PRO A 143 25.83 -6.67 -3.62
N LEU A 144 24.62 -6.82 -4.19
CA LEU A 144 24.32 -6.33 -5.55
C LEU A 144 24.07 -4.81 -5.58
N PHE A 145 23.76 -4.21 -4.43
CA PHE A 145 23.42 -2.80 -4.30
C PHE A 145 24.53 -1.96 -3.66
N THR A 146 25.78 -2.35 -3.85
CA THR A 146 26.92 -1.52 -3.42
C THR A 146 27.06 -0.29 -4.31
N ALA A 147 27.61 0.80 -3.75
CA ALA A 147 27.78 2.08 -4.46
C ALA A 147 28.51 1.92 -5.82
N GLY A 148 29.55 1.06 -5.88
CA GLY A 148 30.27 0.80 -7.12
C GLY A 148 29.38 0.11 -8.19
N LYS A 149 28.62 -0.91 -7.80
CA LYS A 149 27.71 -1.60 -8.73
C LYS A 149 26.56 -0.71 -9.18
N MET A 150 26.01 0.12 -8.28
CA MET A 150 25.00 1.10 -8.64
C MET A 150 25.51 2.13 -9.65
N LYS A 151 26.75 2.64 -9.46
CA LYS A 151 27.38 3.51 -10.45
C LYS A 151 27.58 2.85 -11.81
N ALA A 152 27.95 1.56 -11.82
CA ALA A 152 28.12 0.80 -13.06
C ALA A 152 26.81 0.58 -13.83
N MET A 153 25.63 0.71 -13.18
CA MET A 153 24.33 0.60 -13.83
C MET A 153 23.88 1.91 -14.51
N ILE A 154 24.47 3.07 -14.14
CA ILE A 154 24.07 4.38 -14.67
C ILE A 154 24.10 4.44 -16.21
N PRO A 155 25.15 3.98 -16.92
CA PRO A 155 25.17 4.00 -18.38
C PRO A 155 24.00 3.23 -19.02
N PHE A 156 23.67 2.05 -18.48
CA PHE A 156 22.54 1.26 -18.98
C PHE A 156 21.20 1.94 -18.75
N MET A 157 21.04 2.63 -17.61
CA MET A 157 19.85 3.43 -17.32
C MET A 157 19.75 4.61 -18.30
N GLN A 158 20.86 5.30 -18.57
CA GLN A 158 20.92 6.40 -19.54
C GLN A 158 20.55 5.93 -20.94
N GLU A 159 21.11 4.81 -21.41
CA GLU A 159 20.77 4.22 -22.71
C GLU A 159 19.27 3.87 -22.79
N THR A 160 18.73 3.25 -21.74
CA THR A 160 17.31 2.90 -21.71
C THR A 160 16.40 4.15 -21.71
N CYS A 161 16.78 5.19 -20.97
CA CYS A 161 16.07 6.48 -20.99
C CYS A 161 16.12 7.13 -22.37
N GLN A 162 17.27 7.10 -23.05
CA GLN A 162 17.41 7.66 -24.38
C GLN A 162 16.49 6.95 -25.37
N ARG A 163 16.49 5.62 -25.37
CA ARG A 163 15.56 4.83 -26.20
C ARG A 163 14.10 5.12 -25.92
N LEU A 164 13.74 5.31 -24.65
CA LEU A 164 12.38 5.67 -24.27
C LEU A 164 11.97 7.03 -24.82
N ILE A 165 12.87 8.03 -24.78
CA ILE A 165 12.65 9.35 -25.34
C ILE A 165 12.41 9.25 -26.86
N GLU A 166 13.29 8.55 -27.59
CA GLU A 166 13.19 8.34 -29.03
C GLU A 166 11.84 7.71 -29.43
N VAL A 167 11.46 6.60 -28.75
CA VAL A 167 10.18 5.93 -29.02
C VAL A 167 8.99 6.84 -28.71
N THR A 168 9.09 7.65 -27.64
CA THR A 168 8.02 8.57 -27.25
C THR A 168 7.87 9.71 -28.26
N GLU A 169 8.97 10.28 -28.72
CA GLU A 169 8.97 11.33 -29.77
C GLU A 169 8.36 10.81 -31.06
N ILE A 170 8.75 9.61 -31.53
CA ILE A 170 8.18 8.99 -32.72
C ILE A 170 6.66 8.79 -32.57
N ARG A 171 6.20 8.33 -31.39
CA ARG A 171 4.77 8.15 -31.13
C ARG A 171 3.99 9.47 -31.11
N ILE A 172 4.55 10.51 -30.48
CA ILE A 172 3.93 11.83 -30.46
C ILE A 172 3.82 12.39 -31.88
N LEU A 173 4.88 12.30 -32.67
CA LEU A 173 4.88 12.75 -34.07
C LEU A 173 3.85 11.98 -34.91
N SER A 174 3.75 10.65 -34.75
CA SER A 174 2.76 9.85 -35.47
C SER A 174 1.32 10.25 -35.14
N ILE A 175 1.02 10.48 -33.85
CA ILE A 175 -0.30 10.95 -33.40
C ILE A 175 -0.63 12.32 -33.93
N LEU A 176 0.35 13.25 -33.96
CA LEU A 176 0.15 14.59 -34.52
C LEU A 176 -0.10 14.55 -36.02
N ILE A 177 0.59 13.69 -36.76
CA ILE A 177 0.39 13.49 -38.21
C ILE A 177 -1.01 12.94 -38.50
N ILE A 178 -1.44 11.92 -37.76
CA ILE A 178 -2.78 11.32 -37.87
C ILE A 178 -3.86 12.37 -37.61
N LYS A 179 -3.77 13.11 -36.51
CA LYS A 179 -4.72 14.20 -36.22
C LYS A 179 -4.78 15.27 -37.30
N LYS A 180 -3.62 15.66 -37.83
CA LYS A 180 -3.57 16.65 -38.92
C LYS A 180 -4.23 16.12 -40.19
N PHE A 181 -4.07 14.84 -40.50
CA PHE A 181 -4.70 14.19 -41.62
C PHE A 181 -6.23 14.10 -41.48
N GLU A 182 -6.72 13.72 -40.30
CA GLU A 182 -8.15 13.70 -39.97
C GLU A 182 -8.78 15.10 -40.10
N THR A 183 -8.10 16.13 -39.61
CA THR A 183 -8.57 17.51 -39.73
C THR A 183 -8.65 17.96 -41.18
N PHE A 184 -7.67 17.58 -42.01
CA PHE A 184 -7.66 17.89 -43.43
C PHE A 184 -8.82 17.20 -44.18
N GLN A 185 -9.09 15.92 -43.87
CA GLN A 185 -10.23 15.20 -44.46
C GLN A 185 -11.58 15.81 -44.10
N THR A 186 -11.76 16.24 -42.84
CA THR A 186 -13.00 16.88 -42.38
C THR A 186 -13.21 18.24 -43.04
N MET A 187 -12.15 19.01 -43.27
CA MET A 187 -12.23 20.30 -44.02
C MET A 187 -12.58 20.09 -45.48
N SER A 188 -11.95 19.11 -46.13
CA SER A 188 -12.25 18.79 -47.55
C SER A 188 -13.67 18.25 -47.76
N ALA A 189 -14.24 17.57 -46.76
CA ALA A 189 -15.61 17.07 -46.82
C ALA A 189 -16.68 18.15 -46.55
N SER A 190 -16.30 19.31 -46.02
CA SER A 190 -17.20 20.44 -45.75
C SER A 190 -17.30 21.46 -46.92
N GLU A 191 -16.42 21.34 -47.91
CA GLU A 191 -16.39 22.24 -49.09
C GLU A 191 -16.99 21.61 -50.37
N GLY A 192 -17.47 20.36 -50.30
CA GLY A 192 -18.16 19.66 -51.40
C GLY A 192 -19.64 19.45 -51.11
#